data_b9be60d1c7834bf9fa3d5ebf9ccfa92e
#
_entry.id   b9be60d1c7834bf9fa3d5ebf9ccfa92e
#
_cell.length_a   1.000
_cell.length_b   1.000
_cell.length_c   1.000
_cell.angle_alpha   90.00
_cell.angle_beta   90.00
_cell.angle_gamma   90.00
#
_symmetry.space_group_name_H-M   'P 1'
#
loop_
_entity.id
_entity.type
_entity.pdbx_description
1 polymer ?
#
loop_
_entity_poly.entity_id
_entity_poly.type
_entity_poly.pdbx_seq_one_letter_code
_entity_poly.pdbx_strand_id
1 'polypeptide(L)'
;MKPVLSSAPAGRVAAWVRSAPGTHIWLLVIGITSLVIAGATEGLGDFLLHRTSSNIHELNRHPLSSLLISGFWIENPPSFVLYAALFELVHAHVERWLGTWRWLLTIGVAHVTATLASQELVLLAIEGHRLPRSMTHVVDIGVSYGLAAAAGLLAYRLPPPWRYLYLASVIGFFGIPLLSGATFTDIGHAIALTLGLAAWPLTPDAGADAAADGDRSATPGHPPPDH
;
A
#
# COMPACT_ATOMS: atom_id res chain seq x y z
N MET A 1 43.65 15.60 -11.90
CA MET A 1 42.47 15.75 -11.05
C MET A 1 41.31 16.24 -11.92
N LYS A 2 40.29 15.39 -12.19
CA LYS A 2 39.07 15.83 -12.87
C LYS A 2 38.18 16.52 -11.84
N PRO A 3 37.60 17.69 -12.12
CA PRO A 3 36.67 18.34 -11.21
C PRO A 3 35.42 17.44 -11.07
N VAL A 4 35.07 17.06 -9.85
CA VAL A 4 33.78 16.47 -9.51
C VAL A 4 32.74 17.57 -9.68
N LEU A 5 32.08 17.58 -10.84
CA LEU A 5 30.95 18.46 -11.08
C LEU A 5 29.84 18.12 -10.05
N SER A 6 29.73 18.94 -9.01
CA SER A 6 28.61 18.94 -8.09
C SER A 6 27.33 19.12 -8.93
N SER A 7 26.52 18.08 -9.04
CA SER A 7 25.24 18.15 -9.73
C SER A 7 24.40 19.28 -9.12
N ALA A 8 23.91 20.21 -9.95
CA ALA A 8 23.07 21.31 -9.51
C ALA A 8 21.88 20.78 -8.69
N PRO A 9 21.33 21.53 -7.69
CA PRO A 9 20.24 21.10 -6.84
C PRO A 9 19.06 20.53 -7.62
N ALA A 10 18.71 21.13 -8.75
CA ALA A 10 17.66 20.65 -9.65
C ALA A 10 17.93 19.24 -10.22
N GLY A 11 19.19 18.91 -10.50
CA GLY A 11 19.57 17.55 -10.96
C GLY A 11 19.39 16.50 -9.88
N ARG A 12 19.62 16.82 -8.61
CA ARG A 12 19.42 15.92 -7.48
C ARG A 12 17.94 15.65 -7.23
N VAL A 13 17.09 16.67 -7.25
CA VAL A 13 15.63 16.54 -7.12
C VAL A 13 15.06 15.69 -8.26
N ALA A 14 15.47 15.96 -9.50
CA ALA A 14 15.02 15.17 -10.64
C ALA A 14 15.46 13.69 -10.57
N ALA A 15 16.66 13.42 -10.07
CA ALA A 15 17.15 12.06 -9.86
C ALA A 15 16.35 11.34 -8.74
N TRP A 16 16.06 12.05 -7.67
CA TRP A 16 15.25 11.54 -6.56
C TRP A 16 13.82 11.21 -7.00
N VAL A 17 13.13 12.09 -7.71
CA VAL A 17 11.79 11.83 -8.26
C VAL A 17 11.81 10.62 -9.21
N ARG A 18 12.81 10.56 -10.13
CA ARG A 18 12.94 9.44 -11.07
C ARG A 18 13.28 8.10 -10.41
N SER A 19 13.76 8.10 -9.19
CA SER A 19 14.09 6.86 -8.47
C SER A 19 12.88 6.10 -7.95
N ALA A 20 11.72 6.76 -7.80
CA ALA A 20 10.45 6.17 -7.39
C ALA A 20 9.27 6.91 -8.10
N PRO A 21 9.15 6.80 -9.43
CA PRO A 21 8.24 7.63 -10.21
C PRO A 21 6.78 7.39 -9.87
N GLY A 22 6.39 6.14 -9.59
CA GLY A 22 5.02 5.79 -9.23
C GLY A 22 4.59 6.44 -7.92
N THR A 23 5.43 6.37 -6.90
CA THR A 23 5.19 7.03 -5.60
C THR A 23 5.03 8.54 -5.75
N HIS A 24 5.90 9.20 -6.49
CA HIS A 24 5.84 10.66 -6.66
C HIS A 24 4.67 11.11 -7.52
N ILE A 25 4.30 10.35 -8.56
CA ILE A 25 3.08 10.62 -9.34
C ILE A 25 1.85 10.47 -8.44
N TRP A 26 1.79 9.41 -7.64
CA TRP A 26 0.68 9.20 -6.70
C TRP A 26 0.59 10.31 -5.67
N LEU A 27 1.71 10.72 -5.04
CA LEU A 27 1.76 11.86 -4.13
C LEU A 27 1.31 13.17 -4.79
N LEU A 28 1.70 13.41 -6.04
CA LEU A 28 1.26 14.60 -6.79
C LEU A 28 -0.27 14.60 -6.93
N VAL A 29 -0.87 13.47 -7.30
CA VAL A 29 -2.32 13.36 -7.45
C VAL A 29 -3.01 13.57 -6.10
N ILE A 30 -2.55 12.92 -5.02
CA ILE A 30 -3.10 13.11 -3.67
C ILE A 30 -2.95 14.57 -3.21
N GLY A 31 -1.84 15.22 -3.53
CA GLY A 31 -1.64 16.65 -3.24
C GLY A 31 -2.65 17.53 -3.96
N ILE A 32 -2.91 17.28 -5.23
CA ILE A 32 -3.92 18.00 -6.01
C ILE A 32 -5.31 17.77 -5.43
N THR A 33 -5.71 16.53 -5.17
CA THR A 33 -7.03 16.21 -4.59
C THR A 33 -7.21 16.82 -3.20
N SER A 34 -6.15 16.81 -2.37
CA SER A 34 -6.17 17.46 -1.05
C SER A 34 -6.36 18.98 -1.16
N LEU A 35 -5.73 19.64 -2.15
CA LEU A 35 -5.94 21.07 -2.39
C LEU A 35 -7.36 21.36 -2.90
N VAL A 36 -7.92 20.47 -3.73
CA VAL A 36 -9.33 20.58 -4.19
C VAL A 36 -10.29 20.52 -3.00
N ILE A 37 -10.11 19.55 -2.08
CA ILE A 37 -10.96 19.46 -0.88
C ILE A 37 -10.73 20.67 0.04
N ALA A 38 -9.49 21.09 0.26
CA ALA A 38 -9.19 22.25 1.12
C ALA A 38 -9.80 23.57 0.61
N GLY A 39 -9.93 23.72 -0.72
CA GLY A 39 -10.54 24.90 -1.37
C GLY A 39 -12.05 24.76 -1.62
N ALA A 40 -12.64 23.57 -1.40
CA ALA A 40 -14.05 23.34 -1.62
C ALA A 40 -14.91 23.91 -0.47
N THR A 41 -16.16 24.25 -0.77
CA THR A 41 -17.15 24.41 0.30
C THR A 41 -17.42 23.09 0.97
N GLU A 42 -17.89 23.10 2.23
CA GLU A 42 -18.16 21.86 2.99
C GLU A 42 -19.06 20.89 2.20
N GLY A 43 -20.18 21.36 1.65
CA GLY A 43 -21.08 20.49 0.87
C GLY A 43 -20.46 19.95 -0.43
N LEU A 44 -19.56 20.70 -1.08
CA LEU A 44 -18.85 20.21 -2.26
C LEU A 44 -17.77 19.19 -1.86
N GLY A 45 -17.05 19.45 -0.78
CA GLY A 45 -16.06 18.52 -0.23
C GLY A 45 -16.68 17.17 0.11
N ASP A 46 -17.76 17.17 0.89
CA ASP A 46 -18.52 15.98 1.24
C ASP A 46 -19.02 15.22 0.00
N PHE A 47 -19.61 15.93 -0.96
CA PHE A 47 -20.06 15.33 -2.22
C PHE A 47 -18.91 14.63 -2.96
N LEU A 48 -17.75 15.29 -3.08
CA LEU A 48 -16.58 14.70 -3.76
C LEU A 48 -16.08 13.46 -3.03
N LEU A 49 -15.92 13.51 -1.70
CA LEU A 49 -15.47 12.37 -0.91
C LEU A 49 -16.40 11.18 -1.02
N HIS A 50 -17.74 11.39 -0.91
CA HIS A 50 -18.70 10.32 -1.09
C HIS A 50 -18.68 9.75 -2.52
N ARG A 51 -18.58 10.60 -3.54
CA ARG A 51 -18.62 10.20 -4.95
C ARG A 51 -17.37 9.44 -5.39
N THR A 52 -16.23 9.69 -4.76
CA THR A 52 -14.95 9.04 -5.05
C THR A 52 -14.61 7.90 -4.08
N SER A 53 -15.47 7.66 -3.10
CA SER A 53 -15.38 6.60 -2.11
C SER A 53 -15.55 5.21 -2.73
N SER A 54 -14.95 4.22 -2.11
CA SER A 54 -15.15 2.79 -2.38
C SER A 54 -16.20 2.14 -1.47
N ASN A 55 -17.17 2.92 -0.97
CA ASN A 55 -18.28 2.38 -0.20
C ASN A 55 -19.23 1.50 -1.05
N ILE A 56 -20.08 0.72 -0.39
CA ILE A 56 -20.99 -0.24 -1.04
C ILE A 56 -21.87 0.43 -2.10
N HIS A 57 -22.37 1.67 -1.82
CA HIS A 57 -23.24 2.39 -2.75
C HIS A 57 -22.53 2.71 -4.07
N GLU A 58 -21.31 3.25 -4.01
CA GLU A 58 -20.55 3.60 -5.21
C GLU A 58 -19.96 2.35 -5.89
N LEU A 59 -19.54 1.34 -5.15
CA LEU A 59 -19.10 0.06 -5.72
C LEU A 59 -20.18 -0.62 -6.54
N ASN A 60 -21.44 -0.59 -6.09
CA ASN A 60 -22.56 -1.17 -6.85
C ASN A 60 -22.89 -0.41 -8.14
N ARG A 61 -22.62 0.90 -8.19
CA ARG A 61 -22.92 1.74 -9.36
C ARG A 61 -21.77 1.86 -10.32
N HIS A 62 -20.58 2.00 -9.78
CA HIS A 62 -19.37 2.37 -10.53
C HIS A 62 -18.13 1.60 -10.02
N PRO A 63 -18.11 0.26 -10.04
CA PRO A 63 -17.12 -0.56 -9.33
C PRO A 63 -15.67 -0.21 -9.69
N LEU A 64 -15.36 -0.12 -10.98
CA LEU A 64 -13.99 0.15 -11.43
C LEU A 64 -13.50 1.55 -11.04
N SER A 65 -14.36 2.57 -11.21
CA SER A 65 -13.98 3.93 -10.85
C SER A 65 -13.84 4.10 -9.34
N SER A 66 -14.72 3.51 -8.54
CA SER A 66 -14.65 3.56 -7.08
C SER A 66 -13.38 2.89 -6.56
N LEU A 67 -13.05 1.70 -7.05
CA LEU A 67 -11.82 0.99 -6.69
C LEU A 67 -10.56 1.76 -7.07
N LEU A 68 -10.52 2.37 -8.26
CA LEU A 68 -9.33 3.07 -8.72
C LEU A 68 -9.20 4.47 -8.09
N ILE A 69 -10.30 5.23 -8.04
CA ILE A 69 -10.24 6.64 -7.67
C ILE A 69 -10.11 6.82 -6.14
N SER A 70 -10.71 5.94 -5.33
CA SER A 70 -10.67 6.04 -3.86
C SER A 70 -9.25 6.05 -3.29
N GLY A 71 -8.29 5.42 -3.95
CA GLY A 71 -6.88 5.42 -3.56
C GLY A 71 -6.15 6.75 -3.75
N PHE A 72 -6.78 7.78 -4.32
CA PHE A 72 -6.16 9.07 -4.62
C PHE A 72 -6.70 10.23 -3.78
N TRP A 73 -7.46 9.94 -2.73
CA TRP A 73 -8.07 10.95 -1.87
C TRP A 73 -7.65 10.78 -0.42
N ILE A 74 -7.66 11.90 0.32
CA ILE A 74 -7.51 11.97 1.78
C ILE A 74 -8.69 12.77 2.31
N GLU A 75 -9.38 12.24 3.32
CA GLU A 75 -10.54 12.90 3.93
C GLU A 75 -10.17 14.23 4.59
N ASN A 76 -9.02 14.26 5.26
CA ASN A 76 -8.53 15.43 5.99
C ASN A 76 -7.30 16.02 5.29
N PRO A 77 -7.41 17.11 4.52
CA PRO A 77 -6.31 17.71 3.77
C PRO A 77 -5.02 18.00 4.57
N PRO A 78 -5.06 18.48 5.82
CA PRO A 78 -3.87 18.65 6.65
C PRO A 78 -3.05 17.37 6.86
N SER A 79 -3.68 16.20 6.78
CA SER A 79 -3.00 14.90 6.87
C SER A 79 -2.08 14.63 5.68
N PHE A 80 -2.15 15.40 4.60
CA PHE A 80 -1.27 15.25 3.42
C PHE A 80 0.21 15.27 3.80
N VAL A 81 0.62 16.12 4.73
CA VAL A 81 2.03 16.21 5.16
C VAL A 81 2.50 14.89 5.79
N LEU A 82 1.66 14.28 6.62
CA LEU A 82 1.93 12.96 7.20
C LEU A 82 1.99 11.89 6.12
N TYR A 83 1.02 11.86 5.20
CA TYR A 83 1.03 10.90 4.09
C TYR A 83 2.24 11.08 3.20
N ALA A 84 2.65 12.32 2.89
CA ALA A 84 3.85 12.59 2.11
C ALA A 84 5.11 12.01 2.78
N ALA A 85 5.26 12.21 4.09
CA ALA A 85 6.35 11.62 4.85
C ALA A 85 6.32 10.08 4.83
N LEU A 86 5.15 9.48 5.04
CA LEU A 86 4.98 8.02 5.02
C LEU A 86 5.21 7.43 3.62
N PHE A 87 4.77 8.11 2.56
CA PHE A 87 5.03 7.70 1.19
C PHE A 87 6.53 7.70 0.88
N GLU A 88 7.26 8.72 1.32
CA GLU A 88 8.72 8.74 1.16
C GLU A 88 9.42 7.65 1.97
N LEU A 89 9.03 7.45 3.21
CA LEU A 89 9.66 6.48 4.11
C LEU A 89 9.30 5.04 3.77
N VAL A 90 8.13 4.78 3.21
CA VAL A 90 7.64 3.43 2.96
C VAL A 90 7.54 3.15 1.45
N HIS A 91 6.61 3.82 0.73
CA HIS A 91 6.35 3.53 -0.68
C HIS A 91 7.59 3.74 -1.56
N ALA A 92 8.27 4.89 -1.44
CA ALA A 92 9.43 5.18 -2.25
C ALA A 92 10.59 4.22 -2.00
N HIS A 93 10.77 3.75 -0.75
CA HIS A 93 11.78 2.74 -0.44
C HIS A 93 11.43 1.37 -1.03
N VAL A 94 10.16 0.97 -0.95
CA VAL A 94 9.70 -0.30 -1.53
C VAL A 94 9.75 -0.24 -3.06
N GLU A 95 9.30 0.85 -3.68
CA GLU A 95 9.35 1.02 -5.13
C GLU A 95 10.78 0.98 -5.68
N ARG A 96 11.74 1.67 -5.04
CA ARG A 96 13.16 1.64 -5.43
C ARG A 96 13.76 0.24 -5.34
N TRP A 97 13.30 -0.56 -4.39
CA TRP A 97 13.81 -1.91 -4.16
C TRP A 97 13.18 -2.96 -5.09
N LEU A 98 11.85 -2.94 -5.25
CA LEU A 98 11.12 -3.90 -6.08
C LEU A 98 11.07 -3.53 -7.57
N GLY A 99 11.20 -2.25 -7.89
CA GLY A 99 10.83 -1.65 -9.17
C GLY A 99 9.36 -1.27 -9.21
N THR A 100 9.03 -0.26 -10.03
CA THR A 100 7.70 0.36 -10.11
C THR A 100 6.59 -0.65 -10.40
N TRP A 101 6.82 -1.62 -11.31
CA TRP A 101 5.79 -2.56 -11.71
C TRP A 101 5.37 -3.54 -10.61
N ARG A 102 6.35 -4.16 -9.94
CA ARG A 102 6.06 -5.11 -8.84
C ARG A 102 5.43 -4.39 -7.66
N TRP A 103 5.95 -3.20 -7.33
CA TRP A 103 5.37 -2.33 -6.32
C TRP A 103 3.91 -2.00 -6.65
N LEU A 104 3.62 -1.49 -7.87
CA LEU A 104 2.26 -1.12 -8.30
C LEU A 104 1.30 -2.31 -8.26
N LEU A 105 1.74 -3.49 -8.75
CA LEU A 105 0.94 -4.70 -8.72
C LEU A 105 0.57 -5.09 -7.28
N THR A 106 1.55 -5.11 -6.37
CA THR A 106 1.30 -5.48 -4.98
C THR A 106 0.35 -4.51 -4.29
N ILE A 107 0.59 -3.19 -4.44
CA ILE A 107 -0.26 -2.16 -3.85
C ILE A 107 -1.67 -2.20 -4.44
N GLY A 108 -1.79 -2.33 -5.76
CA GLY A 108 -3.08 -2.39 -6.44
C GLY A 108 -3.91 -3.62 -6.03
N VAL A 109 -3.29 -4.80 -6.01
CA VAL A 109 -3.96 -6.03 -5.54
C VAL A 109 -4.38 -5.91 -4.08
N ALA A 110 -3.49 -5.43 -3.22
CA ALA A 110 -3.79 -5.26 -1.80
C ALA A 110 -4.93 -4.27 -1.58
N HIS A 111 -4.90 -3.11 -2.26
CA HIS A 111 -5.96 -2.11 -2.18
C HIS A 111 -7.31 -2.68 -2.62
N VAL A 112 -7.39 -3.27 -3.81
CA VAL A 112 -8.64 -3.85 -4.34
C VAL A 112 -9.17 -4.95 -3.43
N THR A 113 -8.31 -5.88 -3.01
CA THR A 113 -8.74 -7.01 -2.16
C THR A 113 -9.18 -6.54 -0.78
N ALA A 114 -8.45 -5.62 -0.15
CA ALA A 114 -8.81 -5.07 1.15
C ALA A 114 -10.14 -4.32 1.10
N THR A 115 -10.33 -3.47 0.08
CA THR A 115 -11.58 -2.75 -0.14
C THR A 115 -12.76 -3.72 -0.33
N LEU A 116 -12.66 -4.65 -1.26
CA LEU A 116 -13.76 -5.58 -1.53
C LEU A 116 -14.08 -6.45 -0.31
N ALA A 117 -13.07 -6.97 0.37
CA ALA A 117 -13.28 -7.80 1.55
C ALA A 117 -13.88 -7.01 2.74
N SER A 118 -13.41 -5.80 3.00
CA SER A 118 -13.96 -4.96 4.09
C SER A 118 -15.40 -4.53 3.80
N GLN A 119 -15.72 -4.14 2.57
CA GLN A 119 -17.07 -3.75 2.18
C GLN A 119 -18.04 -4.94 2.13
N GLU A 120 -17.58 -6.12 1.74
CA GLU A 120 -18.38 -7.36 1.82
C GLU A 120 -18.75 -7.70 3.27
N LEU A 121 -17.80 -7.56 4.20
CA LEU A 121 -18.07 -7.77 5.64
C LEU A 121 -19.09 -6.76 6.19
N VAL A 122 -19.06 -5.50 5.75
CA VAL A 122 -20.08 -4.51 6.09
C VAL A 122 -21.45 -4.95 5.54
N LEU A 123 -21.50 -5.39 4.27
CA LEU A 123 -22.74 -5.86 3.65
C LEU A 123 -23.35 -7.05 4.42
N LEU A 124 -22.55 -8.06 4.72
CA LEU A 124 -22.98 -9.22 5.52
C LEU A 124 -23.45 -8.83 6.93
N ALA A 125 -22.82 -7.83 7.55
CA ALA A 125 -23.25 -7.32 8.85
C ALA A 125 -24.59 -6.54 8.76
N ILE A 126 -24.84 -5.84 7.67
CA ILE A 126 -26.13 -5.17 7.41
C ILE A 126 -27.24 -6.21 7.15
N GLU A 127 -26.97 -7.23 6.33
CA GLU A 127 -27.91 -8.32 6.05
C GLU A 127 -28.24 -9.12 7.31
N GLY A 128 -27.24 -9.34 8.17
CA GLY A 128 -27.39 -9.96 9.48
C GLY A 128 -27.99 -9.05 10.57
N HIS A 129 -28.51 -7.87 10.21
CA HIS A 129 -29.08 -6.87 11.13
C HIS A 129 -28.16 -6.40 12.27
N ARG A 130 -26.84 -6.53 12.10
CA ARG A 130 -25.83 -6.06 13.08
C ARG A 130 -25.41 -4.61 12.84
N LEU A 131 -25.54 -4.12 11.61
CA LEU A 131 -25.24 -2.75 11.23
C LEU A 131 -26.45 -2.10 10.52
N PRO A 132 -26.65 -0.78 10.66
CA PRO A 132 -27.70 -0.05 9.97
C PRO A 132 -27.37 0.08 8.46
N ARG A 133 -28.40 0.20 7.63
CA ARG A 133 -28.23 0.38 6.16
C ARG A 133 -27.49 1.66 5.79
N SER A 134 -27.46 2.67 6.66
CA SER A 134 -26.68 3.90 6.44
C SER A 134 -25.18 3.64 6.25
N MET A 135 -24.66 2.51 6.76
CA MET A 135 -23.27 2.11 6.57
C MET A 135 -22.88 1.88 5.10
N THR A 136 -23.86 1.66 4.20
CA THR A 136 -23.57 1.55 2.75
C THR A 136 -23.04 2.84 2.12
N HIS A 137 -23.17 3.98 2.79
CA HIS A 137 -22.73 5.29 2.33
C HIS A 137 -21.55 5.86 3.12
N VAL A 138 -21.02 5.13 4.10
CA VAL A 138 -19.87 5.60 4.87
C VAL A 138 -18.66 5.71 3.94
N VAL A 139 -17.97 6.85 4.02
CA VAL A 139 -16.78 7.10 3.18
C VAL A 139 -15.72 6.06 3.47
N ASP A 140 -15.18 5.45 2.42
CA ASP A 140 -14.02 4.54 2.46
C ASP A 140 -13.01 5.01 1.41
N ILE A 141 -11.84 5.44 1.86
CA ILE A 141 -10.77 6.00 1.03
C ILE A 141 -9.52 5.16 1.21
N GLY A 142 -9.14 4.47 0.14
CA GLY A 142 -8.19 3.37 0.18
C GLY A 142 -6.71 3.73 0.12
N VAL A 143 -6.31 5.01 0.19
CA VAL A 143 -4.89 5.40 0.18
C VAL A 143 -4.08 4.69 1.27
N SER A 144 -4.67 4.48 2.43
CA SER A 144 -4.03 3.84 3.59
C SER A 144 -3.88 2.31 3.45
N TYR A 145 -4.73 1.64 2.66
CA TYR A 145 -4.58 0.20 2.37
C TYR A 145 -3.30 -0.06 1.57
N GLY A 146 -3.02 0.78 0.57
CA GLY A 146 -1.75 0.72 -0.14
C GLY A 146 -0.55 0.90 0.78
N LEU A 147 -0.65 1.85 1.72
CA LEU A 147 0.41 2.10 2.71
C LEU A 147 0.61 0.91 3.65
N ALA A 148 -0.45 0.26 4.12
CA ALA A 148 -0.37 -0.94 4.96
C ALA A 148 0.33 -2.10 4.22
N ALA A 149 0.01 -2.31 2.93
CA ALA A 149 0.67 -3.32 2.12
C ALA A 149 2.16 -3.02 1.90
N ALA A 150 2.49 -1.77 1.57
CA ALA A 150 3.88 -1.34 1.43
C ALA A 150 4.66 -1.48 2.74
N ALA A 151 4.04 -1.19 3.89
CA ALA A 151 4.64 -1.38 5.20
C ALA A 151 4.94 -2.87 5.46
N GLY A 152 4.04 -3.79 5.08
CA GLY A 152 4.31 -5.22 5.15
C GLY A 152 5.53 -5.64 4.32
N LEU A 153 5.61 -5.19 3.08
CA LEU A 153 6.74 -5.47 2.18
C LEU A 153 8.07 -4.91 2.70
N LEU A 154 8.06 -3.70 3.26
CA LEU A 154 9.27 -3.03 3.75
C LEU A 154 9.99 -3.84 4.84
N ALA A 155 9.27 -4.69 5.58
CA ALA A 155 9.84 -5.57 6.58
C ALA A 155 10.97 -6.44 6.01
N TYR A 156 10.84 -6.93 4.80
CA TYR A 156 11.84 -7.80 4.17
C TYR A 156 13.13 -7.06 3.77
N ARG A 157 13.07 -5.75 3.63
CA ARG A 157 14.22 -4.90 3.32
C ARG A 157 15.10 -4.62 4.53
N LEU A 158 14.56 -4.79 5.74
CA LEU A 158 15.26 -4.47 6.99
C LEU A 158 16.12 -5.64 7.48
N PRO A 159 17.37 -5.39 7.91
CA PRO A 159 18.20 -6.43 8.50
C PRO A 159 17.73 -6.78 9.91
N PRO A 160 17.94 -8.03 10.40
CA PRO A 160 17.79 -8.36 11.80
C PRO A 160 18.80 -7.54 12.65
N PRO A 161 18.47 -7.13 13.90
CA PRO A 161 17.19 -7.36 14.61
C PRO A 161 16.08 -6.37 14.28
N TRP A 162 16.36 -5.29 13.50
CA TRP A 162 15.44 -4.21 13.20
C TRP A 162 14.16 -4.67 12.50
N ARG A 163 14.26 -5.72 11.69
CA ARG A 163 13.11 -6.36 11.03
C ARG A 163 12.04 -6.79 12.04
N TYR A 164 12.44 -7.43 13.12
CA TYR A 164 11.50 -7.94 14.11
C TYR A 164 10.85 -6.83 14.93
N LEU A 165 11.63 -5.80 15.30
CA LEU A 165 11.08 -4.62 15.98
C LEU A 165 10.10 -3.89 15.08
N TYR A 166 10.45 -3.71 13.80
CA TYR A 166 9.57 -3.08 12.81
C TYR A 166 8.29 -3.89 12.60
N LEU A 167 8.39 -5.21 12.41
CA LEU A 167 7.22 -6.09 12.27
C LEU A 167 6.31 -6.02 13.50
N ALA A 168 6.87 -6.08 14.70
CA ALA A 168 6.09 -5.95 15.93
C ALA A 168 5.36 -4.61 16.00
N SER A 169 6.02 -3.51 15.60
CA SER A 169 5.42 -2.17 15.55
C SER A 169 4.30 -2.07 14.52
N VAL A 170 4.49 -2.57 13.30
CA VAL A 170 3.50 -2.52 12.23
C VAL A 170 2.31 -3.44 12.53
N ILE A 171 2.57 -4.66 13.00
CA ILE A 171 1.51 -5.60 13.41
C ILE A 171 0.74 -5.03 14.61
N GLY A 172 1.43 -4.43 15.58
CA GLY A 172 0.78 -3.75 16.71
C GLY A 172 -0.09 -2.59 16.25
N PHE A 173 0.43 -1.73 15.38
CA PHE A 173 -0.30 -0.56 14.87
C PHE A 173 -1.59 -0.92 14.14
N PHE A 174 -1.55 -1.89 13.23
CA PHE A 174 -2.73 -2.32 12.46
C PHE A 174 -3.55 -3.42 13.16
N GLY A 175 -2.97 -4.16 14.11
CA GLY A 175 -3.64 -5.28 14.78
C GLY A 175 -4.34 -4.90 16.09
N ILE A 176 -3.81 -3.96 16.88
CA ILE A 176 -4.44 -3.55 18.14
C ILE A 176 -5.88 -3.05 17.93
N PRO A 177 -6.20 -2.21 16.93
CA PRO A 177 -7.57 -1.77 16.67
C PRO A 177 -8.56 -2.93 16.48
N LEU A 178 -8.12 -4.06 15.89
CA LEU A 178 -8.97 -5.24 15.73
C LEU A 178 -9.43 -5.85 17.05
N LEU A 179 -8.68 -5.65 18.14
CA LEU A 179 -8.98 -6.18 19.46
C LEU A 179 -9.87 -5.24 20.30
N SER A 180 -9.96 -3.97 19.91
CA SER A 180 -10.62 -2.91 20.68
C SER A 180 -11.91 -2.35 20.05
N GLY A 181 -12.58 -3.15 19.21
CA GLY A 181 -13.81 -2.73 18.51
C GLY A 181 -13.55 -2.39 17.06
N ALA A 182 -13.10 -3.40 16.30
CA ALA A 182 -12.71 -3.28 14.89
C ALA A 182 -13.75 -2.56 14.02
N THR A 183 -13.30 -1.55 13.29
CA THR A 183 -14.03 -0.98 12.18
C THR A 183 -13.77 -1.78 10.89
N PHE A 184 -14.57 -1.57 9.86
CA PHE A 184 -14.30 -2.18 8.55
C PHE A 184 -12.95 -1.72 7.98
N THR A 185 -12.54 -0.49 8.25
CA THR A 185 -11.24 0.07 7.84
C THR A 185 -10.07 -0.66 8.51
N ASP A 186 -10.19 -1.00 9.80
CA ASP A 186 -9.16 -1.77 10.51
C ASP A 186 -8.99 -3.17 9.93
N ILE A 187 -10.10 -3.81 9.55
CA ILE A 187 -10.09 -5.11 8.87
C ILE A 187 -9.41 -4.97 7.50
N GLY A 188 -9.76 -3.95 6.73
CA GLY A 188 -9.11 -3.65 5.45
C GLY A 188 -7.59 -3.44 5.59
N HIS A 189 -7.14 -2.70 6.61
CA HIS A 189 -5.71 -2.52 6.89
C HIS A 189 -5.00 -3.84 7.22
N ALA A 190 -5.62 -4.69 8.04
CA ALA A 190 -5.05 -6.00 8.40
C ALA A 190 -4.93 -6.92 7.17
N ILE A 191 -5.94 -6.92 6.29
CA ILE A 191 -5.91 -7.65 5.02
C ILE A 191 -4.80 -7.11 4.12
N ALA A 192 -4.72 -5.79 3.93
CA ALA A 192 -3.70 -5.15 3.10
C ALA A 192 -2.28 -5.43 3.62
N LEU A 193 -2.05 -5.32 4.93
CA LEU A 193 -0.78 -5.67 5.57
C LEU A 193 -0.42 -7.14 5.32
N THR A 194 -1.39 -8.05 5.49
CA THR A 194 -1.18 -9.49 5.26
C THR A 194 -0.80 -9.78 3.82
N LEU A 195 -1.46 -9.12 2.86
CA LEU A 195 -1.12 -9.25 1.43
C LEU A 195 0.27 -8.68 1.12
N GLY A 196 0.65 -7.56 1.75
CA GLY A 196 2.00 -7.02 1.66
C GLY A 196 3.06 -8.00 2.18
N LEU A 197 2.81 -8.64 3.31
CA LEU A 197 3.67 -9.70 3.86
C LEU A 197 3.68 -10.94 2.95
N ALA A 198 2.54 -11.34 2.40
CA ALA A 198 2.44 -12.49 1.49
C ALA A 198 3.12 -12.23 0.12
N ALA A 199 3.39 -10.98 -0.23
CA ALA A 199 4.09 -10.62 -1.46
C ALA A 199 5.62 -10.85 -1.40
N TRP A 200 6.15 -11.49 -0.34
CA TRP A 200 7.55 -11.89 -0.23
C TRP A 200 8.12 -12.53 -1.53
N PRO A 201 7.43 -13.43 -2.27
CA PRO A 201 8.00 -14.04 -3.47
C PRO A 201 8.31 -13.05 -4.60
N LEU A 202 7.77 -11.83 -4.55
CA LEU A 202 8.06 -10.77 -5.51
C LEU A 202 9.33 -9.99 -5.19
N THR A 203 9.94 -10.23 -4.00
CA THR A 203 11.16 -9.55 -3.58
C THR A 203 12.37 -10.05 -4.36
N PRO A 204 13.39 -9.22 -4.62
CA PRO A 204 14.61 -9.65 -5.32
C PRO A 204 15.36 -10.79 -4.59
N ASP A 205 15.34 -10.80 -3.27
CA ASP A 205 16.03 -11.77 -2.45
C ASP A 205 15.39 -13.18 -2.57
N ALA A 206 14.07 -13.27 -2.70
CA ALA A 206 13.38 -14.54 -2.93
C ALA A 206 13.78 -15.22 -4.26
N GLY A 207 14.03 -14.42 -5.30
CA GLY A 207 14.50 -14.94 -6.58
C GLY A 207 15.93 -15.48 -6.51
N ALA A 208 16.79 -14.88 -5.70
CA ALA A 208 18.17 -15.34 -5.49
C ALA A 208 18.21 -16.67 -4.70
N ASP A 209 17.39 -16.80 -3.67
CA ASP A 209 17.28 -18.03 -2.86
C ASP A 209 16.75 -19.21 -3.69
N ALA A 210 15.72 -18.97 -4.53
CA ALA A 210 15.17 -20.00 -5.41
C ALA A 210 16.17 -20.47 -6.49
N ALA A 211 16.98 -19.56 -7.03
CA ALA A 211 18.02 -19.90 -7.98
C ALA A 211 19.16 -20.71 -7.34
N ALA A 212 19.54 -20.39 -6.11
CA ALA A 212 20.58 -21.12 -5.36
C ALA A 212 20.13 -22.54 -4.98
N ASP A 213 18.84 -22.74 -4.68
CA ASP A 213 18.28 -24.05 -4.34
C ASP A 213 18.12 -24.94 -5.60
N GLY A 214 17.76 -24.34 -6.73
CA GLY A 214 17.73 -25.02 -8.03
C GLY A 214 19.10 -25.53 -8.49
N ASP A 215 20.16 -24.77 -8.26
CA ASP A 215 21.54 -25.17 -8.60
C ASP A 215 22.05 -26.31 -7.69
N ARG A 216 21.70 -26.31 -6.41
CA ARG A 216 22.03 -27.42 -5.48
C ARG A 216 21.35 -28.73 -5.84
N SER A 217 20.14 -28.69 -6.36
CA SER A 217 19.37 -29.87 -6.76
C SER A 217 19.83 -30.46 -8.11
N ALA A 218 20.53 -29.65 -8.92
CA ALA A 218 21.05 -30.03 -10.23
C ALA A 218 22.45 -30.64 -10.22
N THR A 219 23.13 -30.73 -9.07
CA THR A 219 24.48 -31.33 -8.99
C THR A 219 24.40 -32.84 -9.22
N PRO A 220 24.97 -33.41 -10.30
CA PRO A 220 24.91 -34.83 -10.59
C PRO A 220 25.65 -35.60 -9.51
N GLY A 221 25.04 -36.66 -9.02
CA GLY A 221 25.65 -37.58 -8.06
C GLY A 221 27.01 -38.05 -8.53
N HIS A 222 27.95 -38.00 -7.62
CA HIS A 222 29.33 -38.50 -7.81
C HIS A 222 29.29 -39.94 -8.35
N PRO A 223 30.00 -40.31 -9.45
CA PRO A 223 30.03 -41.67 -9.91
C PRO A 223 30.63 -42.59 -8.85
N PRO A 224 30.17 -43.85 -8.70
CA PRO A 224 30.71 -44.78 -7.73
C PRO A 224 32.16 -45.07 -8.03
N PRO A 225 33.02 -45.31 -7.02
CA PRO A 225 34.41 -45.66 -7.21
C PRO A 225 34.50 -47.01 -7.91
N ASP A 226 35.30 -47.06 -9.00
CA ASP A 226 35.64 -48.29 -9.70
C ASP A 226 36.46 -49.18 -8.77
N HIS A 227 36.03 -50.43 -8.59
CA HIS A 227 36.75 -51.51 -7.93
C HIS A 227 37.48 -52.36 -8.95
#